data_7b72d0dd04da1200187b693e816e9207
#
_entry.id   7b72d0dd04da1200187b693e816e9207
#
_cell.length_a   1.000
_cell.length_b   1.000
_cell.length_c   1.000
_cell.angle_alpha   90.00
_cell.angle_beta   90.00
_cell.angle_gamma   90.00
#
_symmetry.space_group_name_H-M   'P 1'
#
loop_
_entity.id
_entity.type
_entity.pdbx_description
1 polymer ?
#
loop_
_entity_poly.entity_id
_entity_poly.type
_entity_poly.pdbx_seq_one_letter_code
_entity_poly.pdbx_strand_id
1 'polypeptide(L)'
;MLKISRNSDNRANKCVAHRIADIAGGVGVRTSNLGGKVLYEGTPLAKGNNGLYEVVKTAKLVTDANSQATKLEIAKGSHFVVGDYIGFSSAVKGVQITAIDKSNATKDILTVASIAAELKAGAVGVETTSTTSYNPKLTAVAVAGSNYDVVAGEICYTDAWVIAVVNESNAPAVNDAIKSANPAIRYV
;
A
#
# COMPACT_ATOMS: atom_id res chain seq x y z
N MET A 1 33.84 -13.89 -35.32
CA MET A 1 32.46 -14.37 -35.11
C MET A 1 31.87 -13.55 -33.98
N LEU A 2 30.89 -12.65 -34.29
CA LEU A 2 30.26 -11.81 -33.27
C LEU A 2 29.30 -12.68 -32.45
N LYS A 3 29.56 -12.78 -31.14
CA LYS A 3 28.70 -13.49 -30.21
C LYS A 3 27.56 -12.52 -29.77
N ILE A 4 26.40 -12.61 -30.37
CA ILE A 4 25.22 -11.85 -29.95
C ILE A 4 24.62 -12.56 -28.74
N SER A 5 24.84 -12.02 -27.55
CA SER A 5 24.15 -12.41 -26.34
C SER A 5 22.75 -11.74 -26.34
N ARG A 6 21.70 -12.50 -26.57
CA ARG A 6 20.33 -12.04 -26.34
C ARG A 6 20.05 -12.16 -24.84
N ASN A 7 20.08 -11.07 -24.13
CA ASN A 7 19.44 -10.99 -22.82
C ASN A 7 17.92 -11.01 -23.07
N SER A 8 17.28 -12.12 -22.73
CA SER A 8 15.82 -12.13 -22.59
C SER A 8 15.51 -11.31 -21.34
N ASP A 9 15.07 -10.08 -21.56
CA ASP A 9 14.57 -9.22 -20.51
C ASP A 9 13.25 -9.85 -20.00
N ASN A 10 13.35 -10.72 -19.03
CA ASN A 10 12.23 -11.25 -18.26
C ASN A 10 11.76 -10.11 -17.33
N ARG A 11 11.30 -9.02 -17.92
CA ARG A 11 10.64 -7.96 -17.16
C ARG A 11 9.36 -8.55 -16.63
N ALA A 12 9.40 -8.93 -15.35
CA ALA A 12 8.19 -9.01 -14.56
C ALA A 12 7.34 -7.78 -14.87
N ASN A 13 6.06 -7.96 -15.12
CA ASN A 13 5.14 -6.90 -15.50
C ASN A 13 5.39 -5.67 -14.63
N LYS A 14 5.82 -4.56 -15.24
CA LYS A 14 6.12 -3.33 -14.52
C LYS A 14 4.87 -2.83 -13.85
N CYS A 15 5.01 -2.40 -12.61
CA CYS A 15 3.93 -1.78 -11.88
C CYS A 15 3.63 -0.39 -12.48
N VAL A 16 4.62 0.48 -12.58
CA VAL A 16 4.48 1.79 -13.23
C VAL A 16 4.70 1.66 -14.73
N ALA A 17 3.61 1.58 -15.49
CA ALA A 17 3.63 1.36 -16.94
C ALA A 17 4.14 2.58 -17.72
N HIS A 18 3.69 3.79 -17.34
CA HIS A 18 4.16 5.04 -17.92
C HIS A 18 4.60 6.01 -16.83
N ARG A 19 5.79 6.55 -16.99
CA ARG A 19 6.45 7.49 -16.09
C ARG A 19 6.50 8.84 -16.80
N ILE A 20 5.76 9.84 -16.27
CA ILE A 20 5.57 11.13 -16.95
C ILE A 20 6.27 12.26 -16.21
N ALA A 21 6.05 12.38 -14.89
CA ALA A 21 6.73 13.38 -14.07
C ALA A 21 7.08 12.80 -12.70
N ASP A 22 8.30 13.07 -12.26
CA ASP A 22 8.85 12.62 -10.99
C ASP A 22 9.22 13.81 -10.09
N ILE A 23 9.59 13.47 -8.86
CA ILE A 23 10.23 14.41 -7.94
C ILE A 23 11.73 14.30 -8.18
N ALA A 24 12.34 15.37 -8.71
CA ALA A 24 13.76 15.39 -9.04
C ALA A 24 14.62 15.02 -7.83
N GLY A 25 15.50 14.02 -8.00
CA GLY A 25 16.36 13.50 -6.93
C GLY A 25 15.69 12.45 -6.03
N GLY A 26 14.45 12.05 -6.33
CA GLY A 26 13.71 11.08 -5.53
C GLY A 26 13.26 11.62 -4.17
N VAL A 27 12.79 10.72 -3.32
CA VAL A 27 12.26 11.07 -1.98
C VAL A 27 12.79 10.11 -0.91
N GLY A 28 13.00 10.64 0.29
CA GLY A 28 13.22 9.83 1.48
C GLY A 28 11.89 9.43 2.10
N VAL A 29 11.66 8.13 2.26
CA VAL A 29 10.44 7.57 2.89
C VAL A 29 10.75 7.10 4.30
N ARG A 30 9.96 7.51 5.27
CA ARG A 30 10.08 7.08 6.66
C ARG A 30 9.66 5.61 6.79
N THR A 31 10.51 4.79 7.42
CA THR A 31 10.28 3.35 7.59
C THR A 31 9.84 2.95 9.00
N SER A 32 9.97 3.82 9.99
CA SER A 32 9.74 3.48 11.41
C SER A 32 8.35 2.92 11.73
N ASN A 33 7.36 3.21 10.89
CA ASN A 33 5.96 2.78 11.07
C ASN A 33 5.53 1.71 10.06
N LEU A 34 6.48 1.09 9.35
CA LEU A 34 6.16 0.12 8.31
C LEU A 34 6.29 -1.31 8.83
N GLY A 35 5.22 -2.08 8.68
CA GLY A 35 5.18 -3.51 9.03
C GLY A 35 5.62 -4.43 7.89
N GLY A 36 5.66 -3.95 6.65
CA GLY A 36 6.12 -4.71 5.48
C GLY A 36 7.63 -4.69 5.37
N LYS A 37 8.20 -5.72 4.73
CA LYS A 37 9.65 -5.84 4.49
C LYS A 37 10.13 -5.14 3.22
N VAL A 38 9.23 -4.83 2.29
CA VAL A 38 9.55 -4.24 1.00
C VAL A 38 8.58 -3.10 0.73
N LEU A 39 9.11 -1.93 0.40
CA LEU A 39 8.37 -0.84 -0.22
C LEU A 39 8.28 -1.18 -1.72
N TYR A 40 7.11 -1.52 -2.19
CA TYR A 40 6.91 -1.93 -3.58
C TYR A 40 6.73 -0.72 -4.50
N GLU A 41 7.19 -0.87 -5.76
CA GLU A 41 6.85 0.05 -6.84
C GLU A 41 5.33 0.24 -6.92
N GLY A 42 4.86 1.48 -7.10
CA GLY A 42 3.44 1.82 -7.11
C GLY A 42 2.82 2.05 -5.73
N THR A 43 3.56 1.85 -4.63
CA THR A 43 3.06 2.20 -3.28
C THR A 43 2.71 3.68 -3.21
N PRO A 44 1.48 4.06 -2.80
CA PRO A 44 1.11 5.46 -2.67
C PRO A 44 1.85 6.13 -1.51
N LEU A 45 2.37 7.33 -1.78
CA LEU A 45 3.18 8.13 -0.88
C LEU A 45 2.51 9.48 -0.59
N ALA A 46 2.55 9.91 0.65
CA ALA A 46 2.10 11.21 1.13
C ALA A 46 3.27 12.04 1.62
N LYS A 47 3.14 13.37 1.60
CA LYS A 47 4.10 14.25 2.26
C LYS A 47 3.98 14.08 3.77
N GLY A 48 5.09 13.78 4.41
CA GLY A 48 5.23 13.75 5.86
C GLY A 48 5.96 14.99 6.38
N ASN A 49 6.44 14.91 7.61
CA ASN A 49 7.19 15.99 8.26
C ASN A 49 8.67 15.94 7.88
N ASN A 50 9.35 17.09 8.01
CA ASN A 50 10.80 17.24 7.82
C ASN A 50 11.30 16.83 6.42
N GLY A 51 10.50 17.06 5.39
CA GLY A 51 10.88 16.74 4.01
C GLY A 51 10.81 15.25 3.66
N LEU A 52 10.44 14.38 4.60
CA LEU A 52 10.26 12.96 4.35
C LEU A 52 8.85 12.67 3.84
N TYR A 53 8.72 11.56 3.14
CA TYR A 53 7.44 10.99 2.72
C TYR A 53 7.04 9.84 3.65
N GLU A 54 5.75 9.55 3.66
CA GLU A 54 5.15 8.47 4.44
C GLU A 54 4.30 7.59 3.52
N VAL A 55 4.28 6.29 3.81
CA VAL A 55 3.47 5.34 3.05
C VAL A 55 2.00 5.52 3.42
N VAL A 56 1.14 5.68 2.42
CA VAL A 56 -0.31 5.55 2.59
C VAL A 56 -0.62 4.06 2.66
N LYS A 57 -0.80 3.54 3.88
CA LYS A 57 -0.95 2.10 4.11
C LYS A 57 -2.28 1.59 3.58
N THR A 58 -2.21 0.52 2.81
CA THR A 58 -3.37 -0.19 2.25
C THR A 58 -3.25 -1.68 2.45
N ALA A 59 -4.37 -2.39 2.43
CA ALA A 59 -4.41 -3.84 2.42
C ALA A 59 -5.61 -4.35 1.64
N LYS A 60 -5.40 -5.33 0.76
CA LYS A 60 -6.46 -6.00 0.01
C LYS A 60 -6.94 -7.22 0.78
N LEU A 61 -8.25 -7.33 1.02
CA LEU A 61 -8.88 -8.51 1.61
C LEU A 61 -8.83 -9.67 0.62
N VAL A 62 -8.41 -10.85 1.07
CA VAL A 62 -8.29 -12.04 0.20
C VAL A 62 -9.44 -13.04 0.38
N THR A 63 -10.20 -12.94 1.47
CA THR A 63 -11.39 -13.74 1.76
C THR A 63 -12.53 -12.86 2.22
N ASP A 64 -13.78 -13.32 2.04
CA ASP A 64 -14.96 -12.64 2.58
C ASP A 64 -14.89 -12.59 4.11
N ALA A 65 -15.34 -11.50 4.69
CA ALA A 65 -15.47 -11.32 6.14
C ALA A 65 -16.92 -10.90 6.49
N ASN A 66 -17.54 -11.64 7.39
CA ASN A 66 -18.90 -11.31 7.87
C ASN A 66 -18.85 -10.15 8.88
N SER A 67 -20.00 -9.57 9.21
CA SER A 67 -20.11 -8.42 10.12
C SER A 67 -19.64 -8.67 11.55
N GLN A 68 -19.39 -9.92 11.94
CA GLN A 68 -18.86 -10.29 13.26
C GLN A 68 -17.41 -10.77 13.21
N ALA A 69 -16.78 -10.69 12.03
CA ALA A 69 -15.40 -11.15 11.85
C ALA A 69 -14.45 -10.33 12.73
N THR A 70 -13.63 -11.03 13.48
CA THR A 70 -12.52 -10.46 14.28
C THR A 70 -11.16 -10.73 13.67
N LYS A 71 -11.13 -11.46 12.56
CA LYS A 71 -9.92 -11.76 11.78
C LYS A 71 -10.15 -11.37 10.33
N LEU A 72 -9.25 -10.58 9.78
CA LEU A 72 -9.26 -10.16 8.40
C LEU A 72 -8.04 -10.76 7.71
N GLU A 73 -8.28 -11.58 6.69
CA GLU A 73 -7.23 -12.16 5.87
C GLU A 73 -6.89 -11.20 4.73
N ILE A 74 -5.67 -10.71 4.71
CA ILE A 74 -5.20 -9.72 3.75
C ILE A 74 -4.04 -10.24 2.91
N ALA A 75 -3.83 -9.67 1.74
CA ALA A 75 -2.69 -9.96 0.89
C ALA A 75 -1.37 -9.64 1.62
N LYS A 76 -0.33 -10.44 1.33
CA LYS A 76 1.02 -10.25 1.87
C LYS A 76 1.60 -8.87 1.53
N GLY A 77 2.51 -8.43 2.39
CA GLY A 77 3.32 -7.25 2.12
C GLY A 77 2.69 -5.93 2.55
N SER A 78 1.57 -5.96 3.29
CA SER A 78 0.99 -4.75 3.85
C SER A 78 1.93 -4.10 4.87
N HIS A 79 1.85 -2.77 4.98
CA HIS A 79 2.65 -1.97 5.90
C HIS A 79 1.96 -1.70 7.25
N PHE A 80 0.82 -2.32 7.51
CA PHE A 80 0.14 -2.19 8.80
C PHE A 80 0.98 -2.73 9.95
N VAL A 81 0.86 -2.05 11.10
CA VAL A 81 1.44 -2.46 12.38
C VAL A 81 0.34 -2.54 13.45
N VAL A 82 0.62 -3.23 14.53
CA VAL A 82 -0.28 -3.30 15.68
C VAL A 82 -0.49 -1.89 16.25
N GLY A 83 -1.74 -1.53 16.50
CA GLY A 83 -2.16 -0.19 16.93
C GLY A 83 -2.72 0.69 15.82
N ASP A 84 -2.44 0.39 14.55
CA ASP A 84 -3.07 1.09 13.42
C ASP A 84 -4.58 0.82 13.38
N TYR A 85 -5.32 1.73 12.74
CA TYR A 85 -6.73 1.55 12.42
C TYR A 85 -6.87 1.26 10.93
N ILE A 86 -7.65 0.22 10.59
CA ILE A 86 -7.99 -0.11 9.20
C ILE A 86 -9.48 0.13 8.96
N GLY A 87 -9.81 0.90 7.94
CA GLY A 87 -11.19 1.18 7.50
C GLY A 87 -11.37 0.85 6.03
N PHE A 88 -12.57 0.49 5.63
CA PHE A 88 -12.89 0.08 4.26
C PHE A 88 -13.92 0.99 3.60
N SER A 89 -14.96 1.42 4.35
CA SER A 89 -16.08 2.21 3.83
C SER A 89 -16.82 2.91 4.96
N SER A 90 -17.84 3.69 4.61
CA SER A 90 -18.73 4.30 5.60
C SER A 90 -19.47 3.26 6.47
N ALA A 91 -19.70 2.05 5.93
CA ALA A 91 -20.30 0.94 6.68
C ALA A 91 -19.28 0.19 7.57
N VAL A 92 -18.00 0.14 7.15
CA VAL A 92 -16.90 -0.47 7.92
C VAL A 92 -15.84 0.59 8.14
N LYS A 93 -16.07 1.40 9.17
CA LYS A 93 -15.15 2.43 9.65
C LYS A 93 -13.91 1.80 10.27
N GLY A 94 -12.95 2.62 10.70
CA GLY A 94 -11.71 2.15 11.27
C GLY A 94 -11.90 1.22 12.46
N VAL A 95 -11.27 0.06 12.39
CA VAL A 95 -11.12 -0.86 13.53
C VAL A 95 -9.65 -0.98 13.87
N GLN A 96 -9.34 -0.98 15.18
CA GLN A 96 -7.96 -1.07 15.61
C GLN A 96 -7.41 -2.48 15.42
N ILE A 97 -6.21 -2.57 14.89
CA ILE A 97 -5.47 -3.82 14.75
C ILE A 97 -4.78 -4.14 16.08
N THR A 98 -5.16 -5.26 16.68
CA THR A 98 -4.64 -5.70 17.98
C THR A 98 -3.54 -6.75 17.85
N ALA A 99 -3.52 -7.51 16.76
CA ALA A 99 -2.45 -8.45 16.43
C ALA A 99 -2.34 -8.65 14.92
N ILE A 100 -1.15 -9.05 14.46
CA ILE A 100 -0.89 -9.40 13.06
C ILE A 100 -0.13 -10.71 13.03
N ASP A 101 -0.72 -11.73 12.40
CA ASP A 101 -0.07 -13.01 12.14
C ASP A 101 0.45 -13.04 10.70
N LYS A 102 1.76 -13.17 10.56
CA LYS A 102 2.49 -13.21 9.27
C LYS A 102 3.07 -14.59 8.96
N SER A 103 2.73 -15.62 9.74
CA SER A 103 3.28 -16.98 9.61
C SER A 103 2.86 -17.69 8.32
N ASN A 104 1.66 -17.37 7.79
CA ASN A 104 1.18 -17.97 6.55
C ASN A 104 1.99 -17.43 5.34
N ALA A 105 2.29 -18.28 4.36
CA ALA A 105 3.11 -17.94 3.21
C ALA A 105 2.41 -17.00 2.20
N THR A 106 1.08 -17.04 2.10
CA THR A 106 0.30 -16.35 1.05
C THR A 106 -0.52 -15.18 1.54
N LYS A 107 -0.79 -15.08 2.84
CA LYS A 107 -1.64 -14.04 3.43
C LYS A 107 -1.14 -13.63 4.80
N ASP A 108 -1.53 -12.44 5.25
CA ASP A 108 -1.41 -11.99 6.63
C ASP A 108 -2.79 -11.98 7.28
N ILE A 109 -2.87 -12.20 8.59
CA ILE A 109 -4.12 -12.19 9.34
C ILE A 109 -4.08 -11.05 10.35
N LEU A 110 -4.96 -10.07 10.16
CA LEU A 110 -5.15 -8.98 11.11
C LEU A 110 -6.21 -9.39 12.13
N THR A 111 -5.89 -9.32 13.42
CA THR A 111 -6.89 -9.42 14.49
C THR A 111 -7.38 -8.01 14.83
N VAL A 112 -8.71 -7.83 14.78
CA VAL A 112 -9.40 -6.55 15.00
C VAL A 112 -10.59 -6.77 15.92
N ALA A 113 -11.24 -5.68 16.39
CA ALA A 113 -12.59 -5.76 16.89
C ALA A 113 -13.55 -6.18 15.77
N SER A 114 -14.77 -6.67 16.11
CA SER A 114 -15.75 -7.06 15.10
C SER A 114 -16.02 -5.89 14.14
N ILE A 115 -16.08 -6.21 12.85
CA ILE A 115 -16.46 -5.22 11.82
C ILE A 115 -17.98 -5.05 11.78
N ALA A 116 -18.44 -3.83 11.43
CA ALA A 116 -19.87 -3.50 11.51
C ALA A 116 -20.72 -4.03 10.34
N ALA A 117 -20.09 -4.41 9.23
CA ALA A 117 -20.76 -4.89 8.02
C ALA A 117 -19.91 -5.92 7.29
N GLU A 118 -20.54 -6.67 6.39
CA GLU A 118 -19.88 -7.67 5.55
C GLU A 118 -18.91 -7.01 4.57
N LEU A 119 -17.74 -7.63 4.39
CA LEU A 119 -16.74 -7.27 3.39
C LEU A 119 -16.52 -8.44 2.43
N LYS A 120 -16.43 -8.14 1.16
CA LYS A 120 -16.09 -9.11 0.10
C LYS A 120 -14.60 -9.15 -0.16
N ALA A 121 -14.12 -10.34 -0.55
CA ALA A 121 -12.77 -10.49 -1.07
C ALA A 121 -12.51 -9.47 -2.19
N GLY A 122 -11.31 -8.88 -2.19
CA GLY A 122 -10.97 -7.79 -3.09
C GLY A 122 -11.19 -6.39 -2.50
N ALA A 123 -11.96 -6.23 -1.43
CA ALA A 123 -12.09 -4.94 -0.74
C ALA A 123 -10.72 -4.44 -0.27
N VAL A 124 -10.49 -3.14 -0.44
CA VAL A 124 -9.22 -2.49 -0.05
C VAL A 124 -9.44 -1.62 1.17
N GLY A 125 -8.82 -2.02 2.27
CA GLY A 125 -8.74 -1.24 3.50
C GLY A 125 -7.59 -0.26 3.48
N VAL A 126 -7.76 0.88 4.14
CA VAL A 126 -6.77 1.94 4.28
C VAL A 126 -6.52 2.27 5.75
N GLU A 127 -5.31 2.75 6.08
CA GLU A 127 -5.06 3.29 7.41
C GLU A 127 -5.91 4.53 7.64
N THR A 128 -6.64 4.55 8.76
CA THR A 128 -7.49 5.67 9.18
C THR A 128 -6.99 6.28 10.48
N THR A 129 -7.52 7.45 10.84
CA THR A 129 -7.09 8.16 12.06
C THR A 129 -7.75 7.60 13.32
N SER A 130 -8.90 6.94 13.21
CA SER A 130 -9.71 6.53 14.35
C SER A 130 -10.82 5.54 13.97
N THR A 131 -11.56 5.06 14.96
CA THR A 131 -12.75 4.20 14.78
C THR A 131 -13.95 4.89 14.12
N THR A 132 -13.94 6.19 13.96
CA THR A 132 -15.02 6.95 13.32
C THR A 132 -14.75 7.31 11.87
N SER A 133 -13.51 7.14 11.40
CA SER A 133 -13.09 7.47 10.04
C SER A 133 -13.01 6.23 9.16
N TYR A 134 -13.25 6.40 7.87
CA TYR A 134 -12.96 5.40 6.83
C TYR A 134 -12.10 5.98 5.70
N ASN A 135 -11.80 7.28 5.77
CA ASN A 135 -10.92 7.93 4.81
C ASN A 135 -9.44 7.63 5.13
N PRO A 136 -8.57 7.62 4.13
CA PRO A 136 -7.14 7.48 4.35
C PRO A 136 -6.64 8.54 5.33
N LYS A 137 -5.80 8.13 6.28
CA LYS A 137 -5.14 9.00 7.25
C LYS A 137 -4.22 10.03 6.58
N LEU A 138 -3.62 9.64 5.47
CA LEU A 138 -2.69 10.43 4.70
C LEU A 138 -3.21 10.59 3.26
N THR A 139 -3.00 11.78 2.67
CA THR A 139 -3.37 12.06 1.28
C THR A 139 -2.21 11.70 0.36
N ALA A 140 -2.44 10.75 -0.54
CA ALA A 140 -1.44 10.35 -1.53
C ALA A 140 -1.15 11.50 -2.52
N VAL A 141 0.13 11.78 -2.76
CA VAL A 141 0.58 12.82 -3.71
C VAL A 141 1.54 12.27 -4.76
N ALA A 142 2.06 11.07 -4.56
CA ALA A 142 2.98 10.39 -5.47
C ALA A 142 2.87 8.87 -5.29
N VAL A 143 3.54 8.12 -6.15
CA VAL A 143 3.78 6.67 -5.99
C VAL A 143 5.26 6.36 -6.04
N ALA A 144 5.69 5.35 -5.28
CA ALA A 144 7.06 4.86 -5.30
C ALA A 144 7.43 4.31 -6.69
N GLY A 145 8.62 4.63 -7.18
CA GLY A 145 9.06 4.27 -8.52
C GLY A 145 9.91 2.99 -8.59
N SER A 146 10.30 2.44 -7.44
CA SER A 146 11.15 1.24 -7.35
C SER A 146 10.79 0.42 -6.13
N ASN A 147 11.15 -0.88 -6.17
CA ASN A 147 11.11 -1.73 -4.99
C ASN A 147 12.31 -1.44 -4.08
N TYR A 148 12.09 -1.40 -2.79
CA TYR A 148 13.14 -1.13 -1.81
C TYR A 148 12.95 -1.97 -0.54
N ASP A 149 14.02 -2.56 -0.03
CA ASP A 149 13.97 -3.28 1.24
C ASP A 149 13.79 -2.30 2.40
N VAL A 150 12.81 -2.57 3.25
CA VAL A 150 12.52 -1.75 4.43
C VAL A 150 13.41 -2.19 5.57
N VAL A 151 14.33 -1.31 5.97
CA VAL A 151 15.15 -1.50 7.18
C VAL A 151 14.59 -0.59 8.26
N ALA A 152 14.20 -1.19 9.39
CA ALA A 152 13.58 -0.45 10.49
C ALA A 152 14.52 0.64 11.03
N GLY A 153 14.01 1.87 11.12
CA GLY A 153 14.75 3.02 11.63
C GLY A 153 15.62 3.73 10.58
N GLU A 154 15.76 3.19 9.38
CA GLU A 154 16.44 3.86 8.26
C GLU A 154 15.47 4.63 7.38
N ILE A 155 15.98 5.56 6.57
CA ILE A 155 15.20 6.24 5.54
C ILE A 155 15.38 5.45 4.24
N CYS A 156 14.25 5.06 3.65
CA CYS A 156 14.23 4.42 2.34
C CYS A 156 14.22 5.50 1.26
N TYR A 157 15.19 5.52 0.36
CA TYR A 157 15.22 6.45 -0.77
C TYR A 157 14.70 5.77 -2.03
N THR A 158 13.69 6.38 -2.66
CA THR A 158 13.07 5.85 -3.88
C THR A 158 12.75 6.99 -4.85
N ASP A 159 12.69 6.65 -6.15
CA ASP A 159 12.03 7.52 -7.11
C ASP A 159 10.56 7.71 -6.72
N ALA A 160 10.00 8.88 -6.98
CA ALA A 160 8.60 9.16 -6.70
C ALA A 160 7.93 9.82 -7.89
N TRP A 161 6.90 9.19 -8.42
CA TRP A 161 6.16 9.66 -9.59
C TRP A 161 4.91 10.41 -9.14
N VAL A 162 4.79 11.66 -9.59
CA VAL A 162 3.62 12.52 -9.33
C VAL A 162 2.61 12.48 -10.48
N ILE A 163 3.06 12.11 -11.68
CA ILE A 163 2.21 11.83 -12.84
C ILE A 163 2.67 10.51 -13.46
N ALA A 164 1.81 9.51 -13.44
CA ALA A 164 2.13 8.18 -13.94
C ALA A 164 0.88 7.37 -14.31
N VAL A 165 1.10 6.30 -15.10
CA VAL A 165 0.10 5.24 -15.32
C VAL A 165 0.57 3.99 -14.57
N VAL A 166 -0.25 3.49 -13.67
CA VAL A 166 0.04 2.35 -12.80
C VAL A 166 -0.86 1.18 -13.19
N ASN A 167 -0.26 0.01 -13.37
CA ASN A 167 -1.00 -1.24 -13.59
C ASN A 167 -1.47 -1.79 -12.23
N GLU A 168 -2.79 -1.75 -11.99
CA GLU A 168 -3.38 -2.18 -10.71
C GLU A 168 -3.12 -3.65 -10.38
N SER A 169 -2.98 -4.50 -11.37
CA SER A 169 -2.76 -5.93 -11.14
C SER A 169 -1.37 -6.23 -10.53
N ASN A 170 -0.42 -5.31 -10.69
CA ASN A 170 0.96 -5.46 -10.24
C ASN A 170 1.34 -4.49 -9.11
N ALA A 171 0.44 -3.57 -8.77
CA ALA A 171 0.65 -2.55 -7.74
C ALA A 171 0.07 -2.98 -6.39
N PRO A 172 0.57 -2.41 -5.28
CA PRO A 172 -0.18 -2.42 -4.03
C PRO A 172 -1.59 -1.89 -4.25
N ALA A 173 -2.60 -2.61 -3.74
CA ALA A 173 -3.98 -2.27 -3.97
C ALA A 173 -4.33 -0.89 -3.38
N VAL A 174 -5.10 -0.10 -4.12
CA VAL A 174 -5.60 1.21 -3.70
C VAL A 174 -7.12 1.26 -3.82
N ASN A 175 -7.76 2.05 -2.97
CA ASN A 175 -9.21 2.29 -3.04
C ASN A 175 -9.54 3.58 -3.82
N ASP A 176 -10.81 3.81 -4.10
CA ASP A 176 -11.26 4.98 -4.86
C ASP A 176 -10.93 6.31 -4.18
N ALA A 177 -10.86 6.34 -2.84
CA ALA A 177 -10.48 7.55 -2.11
C ALA A 177 -9.03 7.96 -2.42
N ILE A 178 -8.10 6.99 -2.49
CA ILE A 178 -6.71 7.25 -2.88
C ILE A 178 -6.61 7.67 -4.34
N LYS A 179 -7.33 6.98 -5.25
CA LYS A 179 -7.38 7.33 -6.69
C LYS A 179 -7.90 8.75 -6.90
N SER A 180 -8.97 9.11 -6.20
CA SER A 180 -9.58 10.45 -6.29
C SER A 180 -8.70 11.55 -5.70
N ALA A 181 -7.93 11.24 -4.65
CA ALA A 181 -7.03 12.20 -4.02
C ALA A 181 -5.84 12.58 -4.92
N ASN A 182 -5.42 11.69 -5.84
CA ASN A 182 -4.34 11.97 -6.78
C ASN A 182 -4.72 11.51 -8.20
N PRO A 183 -5.55 12.27 -8.92
CA PRO A 183 -6.02 11.93 -10.27
C PRO A 183 -4.90 11.97 -11.34
N ALA A 184 -3.74 12.54 -11.01
CA ALA A 184 -2.57 12.54 -11.89
C ALA A 184 -1.88 11.15 -11.95
N ILE A 185 -2.14 10.27 -10.98
CA ILE A 185 -1.78 8.86 -11.04
C ILE A 185 -2.98 8.09 -11.57
N ARG A 186 -2.87 7.61 -12.80
CA ARG A 186 -3.92 6.83 -13.45
C ARG A 186 -3.69 5.34 -13.22
N TYR A 187 -4.61 4.71 -12.54
CA TYR A 187 -4.63 3.25 -12.34
C TYR A 187 -5.41 2.57 -13.48
N VAL A 188 -4.84 1.49 -14.06
CA VAL A 188 -5.39 0.75 -15.23
C VAL A 188 -5.25 -0.76 -15.02
#